data_7782aa2d5c9bbbeec390d8e29374fa3c
#
_entry.id   7782aa2d5c9bbbeec390d8e29374fa3c
#
_cell.length_a   1.000
_cell.length_b   1.000
_cell.length_c   1.000
_cell.angle_alpha   90.00
_cell.angle_beta   90.00
_cell.angle_gamma   90.00
#
_symmetry.space_group_name_H-M   'P 1'
#
loop_
_entity.id
_entity.type
_entity.pdbx_description
1 polymer ?
#
loop_
_entity_poly.entity_id
_entity_poly.type
_entity_poly.pdbx_seq_one_letter_code
_entity_poly.pdbx_strand_id
1 'polypeptide(L)'
;MRLRDITPKSLFGRMLAIILVPIILVQIISVSIFYERHWDWVSRHMAKNLSKDLGLLIDELGKEPSKDQRALSAVRARQYFDIIFYWLEGGILKPNQSFNAKFENFRNSLQERIKEPFYLSSIENSSQFYVDIQLANGIVRMHIDNKRLFVPTGITFIMWSIGASVILFSIAIIFLRGQVRPILRLANAARQIGFGREVDNYNIEGATEVRIAGRAFQAMRHRINKQISERTSLLAGVSHDLKTPLTRMRLQLAVMDNQKEIKEDFEKELIELEEMIDGY
;
A
#
# COMPACT_ATOMS: atom_id res chain seq x y z
N MET A 1 23.24 -10.58 -3.80
CA MET A 1 22.12 -9.84 -4.38
C MET A 1 22.26 -8.40 -3.91
N ARG A 2 22.52 -7.44 -4.80
CA ARG A 2 22.75 -6.02 -4.38
C ARG A 2 21.38 -5.38 -4.21
N LEU A 3 21.18 -4.65 -3.10
CA LEU A 3 19.95 -3.86 -2.81
C LEU A 3 19.50 -3.01 -4.01
N ARG A 4 20.43 -2.68 -4.91
CA ARG A 4 20.22 -1.90 -6.12
C ARG A 4 19.36 -2.61 -7.18
N ASP A 5 19.25 -3.94 -7.15
CA ASP A 5 18.49 -4.73 -8.13
C ASP A 5 17.00 -4.85 -7.75
N ILE A 6 16.67 -4.55 -6.49
CA ILE A 6 15.30 -4.63 -5.94
C ILE A 6 14.60 -3.27 -5.97
N THR A 7 15.36 -2.16 -6.11
CA THR A 7 14.77 -0.81 -6.07
C THR A 7 14.17 -0.41 -7.42
N PRO A 8 12.96 0.16 -7.45
CA PRO A 8 12.35 0.66 -8.67
C PRO A 8 13.24 1.68 -9.38
N LYS A 9 13.35 1.61 -10.71
CA LYS A 9 14.17 2.55 -11.49
C LYS A 9 13.54 3.94 -11.59
N SER A 10 12.21 4.05 -11.52
CA SER A 10 11.49 5.32 -11.61
C SER A 10 11.51 6.10 -10.29
N LEU A 11 11.54 7.43 -10.37
CA LEU A 11 11.44 8.33 -9.21
C LEU A 11 10.16 8.05 -8.41
N PHE A 12 9.03 7.92 -9.10
CA PHE A 12 7.74 7.59 -8.49
C PHE A 12 7.80 6.26 -7.72
N GLY A 13 8.34 5.21 -8.34
CA GLY A 13 8.46 3.91 -7.70
C GLY A 13 9.35 3.92 -6.46
N ARG A 14 10.46 4.70 -6.47
CA ARG A 14 11.33 4.84 -5.30
C ARG A 14 10.63 5.56 -4.15
N MET A 15 9.97 6.67 -4.42
CA MET A 15 9.19 7.41 -3.42
C MET A 15 8.04 6.56 -2.87
N LEU A 16 7.37 5.79 -3.74
CA LEU A 16 6.32 4.87 -3.33
C LEU A 16 6.88 3.77 -2.41
N ALA A 17 8.02 3.18 -2.73
CA ALA A 17 8.66 2.16 -1.92
C ALA A 17 9.05 2.68 -0.52
N ILE A 18 9.53 3.93 -0.42
CA ILE A 18 9.89 4.57 0.87
C ILE A 18 8.66 4.66 1.79
N ILE A 19 7.46 4.85 1.25
CA ILE A 19 6.23 4.94 2.05
C ILE A 19 5.62 3.55 2.27
N LEU A 20 5.59 2.71 1.24
CA LEU A 20 4.94 1.40 1.26
C LEU A 20 5.65 0.41 2.19
N VAL A 21 7.00 0.34 2.10
CA VAL A 21 7.77 -0.64 2.88
C VAL A 21 7.59 -0.47 4.39
N PRO A 22 7.71 0.74 4.99
CA PRO A 22 7.44 0.94 6.41
C PRO A 22 5.99 0.62 6.80
N ILE A 23 5.00 0.98 5.98
CA ILE A 23 3.58 0.69 6.26
C ILE A 23 3.36 -0.82 6.32
N ILE A 24 3.85 -1.57 5.32
CA ILE A 24 3.73 -3.04 5.31
C ILE A 24 4.46 -3.67 6.51
N LEU A 25 5.65 -3.16 6.82
CA LEU A 25 6.44 -3.69 7.95
C LEU A 25 5.72 -3.45 9.28
N VAL A 26 5.21 -2.24 9.53
CA VAL A 26 4.40 -1.94 10.71
C VAL A 26 3.15 -2.80 10.75
N GLN A 27 2.50 -3.02 9.61
CA GLN A 27 1.31 -3.88 9.51
C GLN A 27 1.61 -5.32 9.90
N ILE A 28 2.70 -5.90 9.37
CA ILE A 28 3.11 -7.28 9.70
C ILE A 28 3.43 -7.39 11.19
N ILE A 29 4.20 -6.45 11.74
CA ILE A 29 4.56 -6.44 13.17
C ILE A 29 3.31 -6.30 14.03
N SER A 30 2.41 -5.38 13.71
CA SER A 30 1.16 -5.16 14.47
C SER A 30 0.28 -6.40 14.48
N VAL A 31 0.09 -7.05 13.33
CA VAL A 31 -0.71 -8.27 13.22
C VAL A 31 -0.05 -9.42 13.99
N SER A 32 1.28 -9.56 13.90
CA SER A 32 2.02 -10.60 14.61
C SER A 32 1.92 -10.44 16.14
N ILE A 33 2.17 -9.23 16.65
CA ILE A 33 2.09 -8.93 18.09
C ILE A 33 0.64 -9.11 18.59
N PHE A 34 -0.34 -8.65 17.78
CA PHE A 34 -1.74 -8.80 18.14
C PHE A 34 -2.12 -10.28 18.23
N TYR A 35 -1.72 -11.11 17.24
CA TYR A 35 -2.06 -12.52 17.20
C TYR A 35 -1.40 -13.28 18.36
N GLU A 36 -0.10 -13.11 18.60
CA GLU A 36 0.64 -13.85 19.61
C GLU A 36 0.28 -13.45 21.05
N ARG A 37 0.07 -12.16 21.32
CA ARG A 37 -0.13 -11.69 22.69
C ARG A 37 -1.60 -11.47 23.05
N HIS A 38 -2.33 -10.77 22.20
CA HIS A 38 -3.70 -10.37 22.52
C HIS A 38 -4.67 -11.53 22.39
N TRP A 39 -4.55 -12.31 21.30
CA TRP A 39 -5.43 -13.45 21.06
C TRP A 39 -5.26 -14.52 22.12
N ASP A 40 -4.04 -14.87 22.46
CA ASP A 40 -3.75 -15.85 23.51
C ASP A 40 -4.19 -15.38 24.89
N TRP A 41 -4.02 -14.10 25.20
CA TRP A 41 -4.50 -13.54 26.45
C TRP A 41 -6.02 -13.56 26.55
N VAL A 42 -6.73 -13.13 25.51
CA VAL A 42 -8.20 -13.14 25.45
C VAL A 42 -8.73 -14.55 25.56
N SER A 43 -8.19 -15.50 24.79
CA SER A 43 -8.60 -16.90 24.79
C SER A 43 -8.44 -17.53 26.17
N ARG A 44 -7.30 -17.35 26.85
CA ARG A 44 -7.08 -17.84 28.20
C ARG A 44 -8.00 -17.18 29.22
N HIS A 45 -8.26 -15.88 29.10
CA HIS A 45 -9.12 -15.17 30.02
C HIS A 45 -10.59 -15.63 29.90
N MET A 46 -11.09 -15.78 28.67
CA MET A 46 -12.42 -16.32 28.41
C MET A 46 -12.57 -17.75 28.88
N ALA A 47 -11.59 -18.60 28.62
CA ALA A 47 -11.52 -19.96 29.10
C ALA A 47 -11.60 -20.05 30.62
N LYS A 48 -10.82 -19.21 31.31
CA LYS A 48 -10.78 -19.15 32.79
C LYS A 48 -12.10 -18.66 33.39
N ASN A 49 -12.73 -17.65 32.77
CA ASN A 49 -14.01 -17.14 33.24
C ASN A 49 -15.12 -18.19 33.06
N LEU A 50 -15.21 -18.81 31.88
CA LEU A 50 -16.19 -19.86 31.63
C LEU A 50 -15.98 -21.08 32.56
N SER A 51 -14.72 -21.47 32.82
CA SER A 51 -14.43 -22.56 33.76
C SER A 51 -14.83 -22.25 35.19
N LYS A 52 -14.72 -20.97 35.62
CA LYS A 52 -15.25 -20.54 36.94
C LYS A 52 -16.79 -20.65 37.00
N ASP A 53 -17.49 -20.19 35.95
CA ASP A 53 -18.94 -20.26 35.88
C ASP A 53 -19.42 -21.69 35.95
N LEU A 54 -18.80 -22.60 35.19
CA LEU A 54 -19.13 -24.03 35.21
C LEU A 54 -18.78 -24.66 36.57
N GLY A 55 -17.63 -24.31 37.15
CA GLY A 55 -17.25 -24.80 38.47
C GLY A 55 -18.27 -24.43 39.55
N LEU A 56 -18.73 -23.15 39.55
CA LEU A 56 -19.79 -22.71 40.48
C LEU A 56 -21.09 -23.50 40.31
N LEU A 57 -21.51 -23.77 39.07
CA LEU A 57 -22.71 -24.56 38.78
C LEU A 57 -22.55 -26.01 39.27
N ILE A 58 -21.39 -26.62 39.12
CA ILE A 58 -21.13 -28.00 39.58
C ILE A 58 -21.00 -28.05 41.10
N ASP A 59 -20.36 -27.11 41.74
CA ASP A 59 -20.26 -26.98 43.21
C ASP A 59 -21.65 -26.82 43.84
N GLU A 60 -22.57 -26.05 43.22
CA GLU A 60 -23.96 -25.88 43.68
C GLU A 60 -24.78 -27.15 43.49
N LEU A 61 -24.60 -27.88 42.40
CA LEU A 61 -25.26 -29.14 42.14
C LEU A 61 -24.87 -30.22 43.17
N GLY A 62 -23.61 -30.22 43.59
CA GLY A 62 -23.06 -31.27 44.43
C GLY A 62 -22.96 -32.62 43.69
N LYS A 63 -22.54 -33.68 44.44
CA LYS A 63 -22.27 -35.01 43.82
C LYS A 63 -23.53 -35.80 43.50
N GLU A 64 -24.60 -35.63 44.28
CA GLU A 64 -25.89 -36.34 44.14
C GLU A 64 -27.07 -35.37 44.20
N PRO A 65 -27.31 -34.59 43.15
CA PRO A 65 -28.34 -33.57 43.16
C PRO A 65 -29.75 -34.19 43.12
N SER A 66 -30.66 -33.68 43.99
CA SER A 66 -32.07 -33.99 43.93
C SER A 66 -32.74 -33.45 42.66
N LYS A 67 -33.92 -33.92 42.31
CA LYS A 67 -34.69 -33.44 41.14
C LYS A 67 -34.92 -31.90 41.22
N ASP A 68 -35.25 -31.40 42.42
CA ASP A 68 -35.53 -29.99 42.64
C ASP A 68 -34.25 -29.12 42.50
N GLN A 69 -33.12 -29.61 43.00
CA GLN A 69 -31.82 -28.97 42.82
C GLN A 69 -31.42 -28.88 41.35
N ARG A 70 -31.61 -29.97 40.57
CA ARG A 70 -31.35 -30.00 39.12
C ARG A 70 -32.20 -28.97 38.41
N ALA A 71 -33.51 -28.88 38.72
CA ALA A 71 -34.40 -27.91 38.10
C ALA A 71 -33.99 -26.46 38.44
N LEU A 72 -33.66 -26.18 39.71
CA LEU A 72 -33.23 -24.85 40.15
C LEU A 72 -31.91 -24.43 39.49
N SER A 73 -30.95 -25.34 39.46
CA SER A 73 -29.65 -25.08 38.80
C SER A 73 -29.80 -24.90 37.30
N ALA A 74 -30.71 -25.60 36.61
CA ALA A 74 -30.98 -25.39 35.19
C ALA A 74 -31.56 -23.98 34.92
N VAL A 75 -32.48 -23.51 35.78
CA VAL A 75 -33.03 -22.15 35.69
C VAL A 75 -31.93 -21.10 35.90
N ARG A 76 -31.12 -21.28 36.93
CA ARG A 76 -29.98 -20.35 37.22
C ARG A 76 -28.94 -20.38 36.13
N ALA A 77 -28.54 -21.53 35.61
CA ALA A 77 -27.60 -21.68 34.52
C ALA A 77 -28.04 -20.85 33.30
N ARG A 78 -29.34 -20.91 32.98
CA ARG A 78 -29.90 -20.14 31.88
C ARG A 78 -30.00 -18.65 32.17
N GLN A 79 -30.46 -18.29 33.38
CA GLN A 79 -30.72 -16.89 33.74
C GLN A 79 -29.44 -16.08 33.94
N TYR A 80 -28.44 -16.64 34.60
CA TYR A 80 -27.20 -15.89 34.99
C TYR A 80 -26.00 -16.14 34.06
N PHE A 81 -25.98 -17.33 33.41
CA PHE A 81 -24.84 -17.75 32.63
C PHE A 81 -25.14 -18.01 31.15
N ASP A 82 -26.40 -17.92 30.72
CA ASP A 82 -26.84 -18.25 29.37
C ASP A 82 -26.35 -19.64 28.91
N ILE A 83 -26.41 -20.61 29.84
CA ILE A 83 -26.03 -22.00 29.64
C ILE A 83 -27.31 -22.86 29.69
N ILE A 84 -27.53 -23.67 28.66
CA ILE A 84 -28.61 -24.61 28.64
C ILE A 84 -28.13 -25.92 29.26
N PHE A 85 -28.81 -26.34 30.28
CA PHE A 85 -28.44 -27.49 31.13
C PHE A 85 -29.39 -28.65 30.93
N TYR A 86 -28.84 -29.80 30.72
CA TYR A 86 -29.61 -31.07 30.61
C TYR A 86 -29.02 -32.12 31.55
N TRP A 87 -29.91 -32.92 32.17
CA TRP A 87 -29.51 -34.06 32.98
C TRP A 87 -29.78 -35.36 32.21
N LEU A 88 -28.79 -36.24 32.10
CA LEU A 88 -28.86 -37.55 31.47
C LEU A 88 -28.75 -38.61 32.56
N GLU A 89 -29.90 -39.22 32.95
CA GLU A 89 -29.93 -40.24 34.02
C GLU A 89 -29.20 -41.50 33.57
N GLY A 90 -28.39 -42.09 34.48
CA GLY A 90 -27.65 -43.33 34.23
C GLY A 90 -26.61 -43.27 33.13
N GLY A 91 -26.31 -42.10 32.61
CA GLY A 91 -25.29 -41.91 31.57
C GLY A 91 -23.88 -42.14 32.15
N ILE A 92 -23.04 -42.81 31.37
CA ILE A 92 -21.61 -42.96 31.66
C ILE A 92 -20.85 -42.28 30.53
N LEU A 93 -19.92 -41.40 30.90
CA LEU A 93 -19.03 -40.76 29.95
C LEU A 93 -18.21 -41.80 29.20
N LYS A 94 -18.38 -41.90 27.89
CA LYS A 94 -17.51 -42.72 27.06
C LYS A 94 -16.15 -42.02 26.93
N PRO A 95 -15.04 -42.67 27.33
CA PRO A 95 -13.72 -42.13 27.07
C PRO A 95 -13.51 -42.16 25.59
N ASN A 96 -13.59 -41.03 24.97
CA ASN A 96 -13.10 -40.85 23.61
C ASN A 96 -13.43 -39.49 23.02
N GLN A 97 -12.68 -39.15 22.21
CA GLN A 97 -12.27 -39.26 20.81
C GLN A 97 -12.16 -37.84 20.23
N SER A 98 -11.11 -37.59 19.51
CA SER A 98 -10.79 -36.35 18.78
C SER A 98 -10.98 -35.07 19.61
N PHE A 99 -10.02 -34.83 20.46
CA PHE A 99 -9.82 -33.51 21.07
C PHE A 99 -9.55 -32.47 19.98
N ASN A 100 -10.41 -31.49 19.86
CA ASN A 100 -10.16 -30.35 18.98
C ASN A 100 -9.23 -29.39 19.70
N ALA A 101 -8.01 -29.20 19.16
CA ALA A 101 -6.97 -28.31 19.71
C ALA A 101 -7.50 -26.88 20.00
N LYS A 102 -8.58 -26.48 19.33
CA LYS A 102 -9.27 -25.20 19.55
C LYS A 102 -9.72 -24.99 21.00
N PHE A 103 -10.03 -26.04 21.75
CA PHE A 103 -10.51 -25.98 23.14
C PHE A 103 -9.41 -26.23 24.18
N GLU A 104 -8.16 -26.28 23.81
CA GLU A 104 -7.06 -26.64 24.70
C GLU A 104 -6.96 -25.74 25.94
N ASN A 105 -6.99 -24.42 25.74
CA ASN A 105 -6.95 -23.47 26.85
C ASN A 105 -8.14 -23.63 27.79
N PHE A 106 -9.30 -23.94 27.25
CA PHE A 106 -10.51 -24.14 28.04
C PHE A 106 -10.46 -25.47 28.79
N ARG A 107 -10.02 -26.55 28.16
CA ARG A 107 -9.81 -27.85 28.83
C ARG A 107 -8.89 -27.75 30.01
N ASN A 108 -7.74 -27.09 29.82
CA ASN A 108 -6.74 -26.93 30.88
C ASN A 108 -7.32 -26.11 32.05
N SER A 109 -8.01 -25.01 31.76
CA SER A 109 -8.66 -24.18 32.79
C SER A 109 -9.80 -24.94 33.52
N LEU A 110 -10.53 -25.78 32.80
CA LEU A 110 -11.61 -26.58 33.38
C LEU A 110 -11.07 -27.71 34.24
N GLN A 111 -9.96 -28.36 33.84
CA GLN A 111 -9.27 -29.42 34.59
C GLN A 111 -8.68 -28.92 35.90
N GLU A 112 -8.26 -27.65 35.98
CA GLU A 112 -7.81 -26.99 37.21
C GLU A 112 -8.96 -26.76 38.19
N ARG A 113 -10.21 -26.61 37.68
CA ARG A 113 -11.36 -26.18 38.46
C ARG A 113 -12.30 -27.30 38.85
N ILE A 114 -12.51 -28.28 37.97
CA ILE A 114 -13.45 -29.38 38.16
C ILE A 114 -12.67 -30.69 38.32
N LYS A 115 -12.99 -31.44 39.41
CA LYS A 115 -12.31 -32.71 39.70
C LYS A 115 -13.01 -33.90 39.05
N GLU A 116 -14.27 -33.73 38.69
CA GLU A 116 -15.11 -34.72 38.04
C GLU A 116 -14.65 -34.95 36.59
N PRO A 117 -14.75 -36.18 36.09
CA PRO A 117 -14.46 -36.49 34.69
C PRO A 117 -15.37 -35.66 33.77
N PHE A 118 -14.80 -35.03 32.76
CA PHE A 118 -15.55 -34.24 31.79
C PHE A 118 -15.12 -34.53 30.37
N TYR A 119 -16.02 -34.21 29.44
CA TYR A 119 -15.79 -34.34 28.00
C TYR A 119 -16.28 -33.09 27.26
N LEU A 120 -15.50 -32.66 26.28
CA LEU A 120 -15.80 -31.50 25.42
C LEU A 120 -16.11 -32.00 24.01
N SER A 121 -17.28 -31.66 23.49
CA SER A 121 -17.63 -31.97 22.11
C SER A 121 -18.16 -30.74 21.38
N SER A 122 -17.75 -30.56 20.12
CA SER A 122 -18.32 -29.55 19.24
C SER A 122 -19.33 -30.20 18.32
N ILE A 123 -20.43 -29.47 18.05
CA ILE A 123 -21.37 -29.84 16.98
C ILE A 123 -20.81 -29.35 15.67
N GLU A 124 -20.66 -30.20 14.69
CA GLU A 124 -20.28 -29.80 13.32
C GLU A 124 -21.32 -28.82 12.78
N ASN A 125 -20.82 -27.70 12.22
CA ASN A 125 -21.63 -26.58 11.69
C ASN A 125 -22.53 -25.84 12.70
N SER A 126 -22.30 -25.96 14.00
CA SER A 126 -23.03 -25.22 15.02
C SER A 126 -22.15 -24.12 15.65
N SER A 127 -22.81 -23.04 16.09
CA SER A 127 -22.19 -22.02 16.94
C SER A 127 -22.08 -22.45 18.41
N GLN A 128 -22.36 -23.71 18.74
CA GLN A 128 -22.40 -24.23 20.09
C GLN A 128 -21.50 -25.45 20.28
N PHE A 129 -21.07 -25.64 21.53
CA PHE A 129 -20.34 -26.82 21.97
C PHE A 129 -20.97 -27.37 23.27
N TYR A 130 -20.67 -28.61 23.60
CA TYR A 130 -21.14 -29.24 24.83
C TYR A 130 -19.98 -29.47 25.79
N VAL A 131 -20.33 -29.38 27.09
CA VAL A 131 -19.52 -29.85 28.18
C VAL A 131 -20.33 -30.91 28.92
N ASP A 132 -19.90 -32.16 28.85
CA ASP A 132 -20.48 -33.26 29.59
C ASP A 132 -19.63 -33.54 30.82
N ILE A 133 -20.24 -33.50 32.00
CA ILE A 133 -19.55 -33.71 33.28
C ILE A 133 -20.20 -34.91 33.98
N GLN A 134 -19.39 -35.90 34.39
CA GLN A 134 -19.84 -37.07 35.07
C GLN A 134 -20.07 -36.77 36.56
N LEU A 135 -21.29 -36.96 37.03
CA LEU A 135 -21.63 -36.99 38.44
C LEU A 135 -22.04 -38.41 38.86
N ALA A 136 -22.22 -38.65 40.18
CA ALA A 136 -22.48 -39.99 40.71
C ALA A 136 -23.71 -40.72 40.07
N ASN A 137 -24.78 -39.96 39.79
CA ASN A 137 -26.06 -40.53 39.32
C ASN A 137 -26.36 -40.21 37.84
N GLY A 138 -25.42 -39.68 37.07
CA GLY A 138 -25.65 -39.35 35.66
C GLY A 138 -24.67 -38.34 35.10
N ILE A 139 -24.98 -37.81 33.93
CA ILE A 139 -24.18 -36.82 33.23
C ILE A 139 -24.93 -35.51 33.18
N VAL A 140 -24.21 -34.44 33.50
CA VAL A 140 -24.63 -33.05 33.22
C VAL A 140 -24.13 -32.64 31.84
N ARG A 141 -25.03 -32.39 30.91
CA ARG A 141 -24.69 -31.82 29.62
C ARG A 141 -25.02 -30.34 29.57
N MET A 142 -24.03 -29.50 29.35
CA MET A 142 -24.18 -28.07 29.25
C MET A 142 -23.93 -27.62 27.81
N HIS A 143 -24.90 -26.92 27.21
CA HIS A 143 -24.78 -26.33 25.89
C HIS A 143 -24.28 -24.86 26.03
N ILE A 144 -23.20 -24.53 25.37
CA ILE A 144 -22.52 -23.25 25.51
C ILE A 144 -22.29 -22.67 24.12
N ASP A 145 -22.61 -21.39 23.93
CA ASP A 145 -22.33 -20.70 22.69
C ASP A 145 -20.81 -20.52 22.52
N ASN A 146 -20.29 -20.80 21.32
CA ASN A 146 -18.89 -20.58 20.94
C ASN A 146 -18.42 -19.13 21.18
N LYS A 147 -19.34 -18.15 21.15
CA LYS A 147 -19.03 -16.74 21.43
C LYS A 147 -18.46 -16.50 22.83
N ARG A 148 -18.75 -17.39 23.79
CA ARG A 148 -18.21 -17.32 25.15
C ARG A 148 -16.73 -17.70 25.25
N LEU A 149 -16.21 -18.45 24.28
CA LEU A 149 -14.78 -18.81 24.19
C LEU A 149 -14.06 -18.09 23.06
N PHE A 150 -14.78 -17.81 21.96
CA PHE A 150 -14.18 -17.29 20.73
C PHE A 150 -14.86 -15.99 20.34
N VAL A 151 -14.26 -14.87 20.70
CA VAL A 151 -14.73 -13.55 20.30
C VAL A 151 -14.11 -13.20 18.93
N PRO A 152 -14.91 -12.77 17.93
CA PRO A 152 -14.39 -12.46 16.59
C PRO A 152 -13.58 -11.15 16.52
N THR A 153 -13.11 -10.63 17.64
CA THR A 153 -12.35 -9.38 17.72
C THR A 153 -11.07 -9.39 16.89
N GLY A 154 -10.45 -10.58 16.73
CA GLY A 154 -9.22 -10.72 15.93
C GLY A 154 -9.45 -10.39 14.46
N ILE A 155 -10.51 -10.92 13.87
CA ILE A 155 -10.88 -10.67 12.46
C ILE A 155 -11.25 -9.19 12.28
N THR A 156 -12.00 -8.63 13.20
CA THR A 156 -12.39 -7.21 13.17
C THR A 156 -11.16 -6.30 13.21
N PHE A 157 -10.20 -6.59 14.10
CA PHE A 157 -8.93 -5.84 14.17
C PHE A 157 -8.16 -5.90 12.86
N ILE A 158 -8.01 -7.09 12.28
CA ILE A 158 -7.29 -7.28 11.01
C ILE A 158 -7.98 -6.50 9.88
N MET A 159 -9.30 -6.58 9.78
CA MET A 159 -10.07 -5.85 8.75
C MET A 159 -9.92 -4.33 8.88
N TRP A 160 -10.01 -3.78 10.10
CA TRP A 160 -9.79 -2.35 10.34
C TRP A 160 -8.36 -1.93 10.03
N SER A 161 -7.40 -2.73 10.42
CA SER A 161 -5.97 -2.48 10.20
C SER A 161 -5.62 -2.47 8.70
N ILE A 162 -6.12 -3.44 7.94
CA ILE A 162 -5.97 -3.47 6.48
C ILE A 162 -6.70 -2.28 5.84
N GLY A 163 -7.94 -2.00 6.26
CA GLY A 163 -8.72 -0.86 5.76
C GLY A 163 -8.00 0.47 5.96
N ALA A 164 -7.48 0.71 7.16
CA ALA A 164 -6.68 1.90 7.46
C ALA A 164 -5.42 1.99 6.59
N SER A 165 -4.71 0.88 6.39
CA SER A 165 -3.52 0.83 5.54
C SER A 165 -3.84 1.14 4.08
N VAL A 166 -4.95 0.63 3.54
CA VAL A 166 -5.41 0.92 2.18
C VAL A 166 -5.74 2.40 2.00
N ILE A 167 -6.40 3.01 2.99
CA ILE A 167 -6.72 4.45 2.98
C ILE A 167 -5.42 5.28 2.96
N LEU A 168 -4.50 5.00 3.89
CA LEU A 168 -3.21 5.69 3.97
C LEU A 168 -2.41 5.56 2.66
N PHE A 169 -2.39 4.37 2.08
CA PHE A 169 -1.72 4.11 0.83
C PHE A 169 -2.35 4.88 -0.34
N SER A 170 -3.68 4.94 -0.40
CA SER A 170 -4.41 5.70 -1.42
C SER A 170 -4.09 7.19 -1.33
N ILE A 171 -4.09 7.75 -0.12
CA ILE A 171 -3.70 9.14 0.13
C ILE A 171 -2.25 9.37 -0.34
N ALA A 172 -1.32 8.49 0.05
CA ALA A 172 0.08 8.60 -0.35
C ALA A 172 0.26 8.60 -1.87
N ILE A 173 -0.45 7.73 -2.61
CA ILE A 173 -0.40 7.70 -4.07
C ILE A 173 -0.90 9.02 -4.68
N ILE A 174 -2.00 9.58 -4.18
CA ILE A 174 -2.56 10.84 -4.68
C ILE A 174 -1.54 11.97 -4.50
N PHE A 175 -0.97 12.12 -3.29
CA PHE A 175 0.04 13.13 -3.01
C PHE A 175 1.31 12.95 -3.84
N LEU A 176 1.83 11.72 -3.95
CA LEU A 176 3.01 11.44 -4.75
C LEU A 176 2.82 11.75 -6.23
N ARG A 177 1.65 11.41 -6.79
CA ARG A 177 1.33 11.76 -8.18
C ARG A 177 1.32 13.26 -8.39
N GLY A 178 0.77 14.01 -7.43
CA GLY A 178 0.76 15.48 -7.48
C GLY A 178 2.17 16.11 -7.45
N GLN A 179 3.12 15.47 -6.76
CA GLN A 179 4.51 15.97 -6.66
C GLN A 179 5.41 15.51 -7.81
N VAL A 180 5.30 14.25 -8.23
CA VAL A 180 6.20 13.66 -9.22
C VAL A 180 5.88 14.11 -10.65
N ARG A 181 4.59 14.26 -10.99
CA ARG A 181 4.16 14.67 -12.34
C ARG A 181 4.76 15.99 -12.80
N PRO A 182 4.76 17.09 -12.01
CA PRO A 182 5.36 18.35 -12.42
C PRO A 182 6.88 18.24 -12.66
N ILE A 183 7.59 17.45 -11.85
CA ILE A 183 9.02 17.20 -12.01
C ILE A 183 9.31 16.49 -13.34
N LEU A 184 8.52 15.46 -13.67
CA LEU A 184 8.65 14.75 -14.94
C LEU A 184 8.32 15.64 -16.14
N ARG A 185 7.31 16.52 -16.02
CA ARG A 185 6.99 17.51 -17.07
C ARG A 185 8.14 18.48 -17.30
N LEU A 186 8.75 19.01 -16.22
CA LEU A 186 9.93 19.88 -16.30
C LEU A 186 11.11 19.17 -16.98
N ALA A 187 11.41 17.95 -16.57
CA ALA A 187 12.48 17.16 -17.16
C ALA A 187 12.26 16.88 -18.66
N ASN A 188 11.01 16.55 -19.05
CA ASN A 188 10.67 16.35 -20.45
C ASN A 188 10.75 17.64 -21.28
N ALA A 189 10.30 18.78 -20.72
CA ALA A 189 10.41 20.07 -21.36
C ALA A 189 11.90 20.47 -21.58
N ALA A 190 12.74 20.26 -20.55
CA ALA A 190 14.18 20.49 -20.65
C ALA A 190 14.84 19.63 -21.73
N ARG A 191 14.44 18.36 -21.81
CA ARG A 191 14.93 17.44 -22.84
C ARG A 191 14.52 17.85 -24.24
N GLN A 192 13.28 18.32 -24.46
CA GLN A 192 12.82 18.77 -25.76
C GLN A 192 13.58 20.00 -26.26
N ILE A 193 13.82 20.99 -25.38
CA ILE A 193 14.62 22.16 -25.70
C ILE A 193 16.07 21.75 -26.04
N GLY A 194 16.64 20.78 -25.30
CA GLY A 194 17.97 20.25 -25.60
C GLY A 194 18.09 19.60 -26.99
N PHE A 195 16.99 19.15 -27.57
CA PHE A 195 16.90 18.66 -28.96
C PHE A 195 16.50 19.73 -29.97
N GLY A 196 16.46 21.01 -29.58
CA GLY A 196 16.07 22.11 -30.47
C GLY A 196 14.58 22.14 -30.81
N ARG A 197 13.72 21.43 -30.07
CA ARG A 197 12.29 21.43 -30.31
C ARG A 197 11.61 22.52 -29.50
N GLU A 198 10.65 23.19 -30.10
CA GLU A 198 9.80 24.13 -29.35
C GLU A 198 8.91 23.39 -28.36
N VAL A 199 8.78 23.94 -27.16
CA VAL A 199 7.91 23.45 -26.10
C VAL A 199 6.80 24.46 -25.91
N ASP A 200 5.66 24.22 -26.53
CA ASP A 200 4.45 24.99 -26.30
C ASP A 200 3.83 24.64 -24.95
N ASN A 201 3.43 25.66 -24.16
CA ASN A 201 2.64 25.55 -22.94
C ASN A 201 3.25 24.69 -21.79
N TYR A 202 4.46 24.99 -21.38
CA TYR A 202 4.93 24.50 -20.09
C TYR A 202 4.24 25.27 -18.95
N ASN A 203 3.22 24.64 -18.31
CA ASN A 203 2.57 25.17 -17.12
C ASN A 203 3.41 24.90 -15.86
N ILE A 204 3.63 25.95 -15.06
CA ILE A 204 4.35 25.89 -13.79
C ILE A 204 3.39 25.38 -12.72
N GLU A 205 3.51 24.10 -12.35
CA GLU A 205 2.68 23.43 -11.36
C GLU A 205 3.52 22.73 -10.30
N GLY A 206 2.90 22.32 -9.19
CA GLY A 206 3.52 21.50 -8.15
C GLY A 206 3.93 22.29 -6.90
N ALA A 207 4.80 21.70 -6.10
CA ALA A 207 5.33 22.28 -4.87
C ALA A 207 6.11 23.58 -5.13
N THR A 208 6.30 24.40 -4.10
CA THR A 208 6.97 25.69 -4.20
C THR A 208 8.35 25.60 -4.86
N GLU A 209 9.13 24.60 -4.49
CA GLU A 209 10.48 24.35 -5.00
C GLU A 209 10.44 23.99 -6.49
N VAL A 210 9.48 23.19 -6.91
CA VAL A 210 9.28 22.81 -8.32
C VAL A 210 8.85 24.02 -9.14
N ARG A 211 7.99 24.88 -8.59
CA ARG A 211 7.59 26.14 -9.25
C ARG A 211 8.75 27.11 -9.39
N ILE A 212 9.66 27.19 -8.40
CA ILE A 212 10.87 28.01 -8.49
C ILE A 212 11.75 27.49 -9.63
N ALA A 213 12.01 26.16 -9.67
CA ALA A 213 12.76 25.53 -10.73
C ALA A 213 12.11 25.75 -12.12
N GLY A 214 10.79 25.65 -12.20
CA GLY A 214 10.03 25.92 -13.43
C GLY A 214 10.15 27.34 -13.94
N ARG A 215 10.13 28.35 -13.04
CA ARG A 215 10.38 29.76 -13.41
C ARG A 215 11.82 30.02 -13.91
N ALA A 216 12.79 29.44 -13.22
CA ALA A 216 14.20 29.55 -13.65
C ALA A 216 14.40 28.90 -15.03
N PHE A 217 13.78 27.77 -15.28
CA PHE A 217 13.77 27.09 -16.57
C PHE A 217 13.14 27.94 -17.67
N GLN A 218 11.98 28.58 -17.41
CA GLN A 218 11.37 29.50 -18.40
C GLN A 218 12.25 30.70 -18.71
N ALA A 219 12.89 31.29 -17.71
CA ALA A 219 13.83 32.40 -17.90
C ALA A 219 15.02 31.98 -18.77
N MET A 220 15.60 30.80 -18.50
CA MET A 220 16.69 30.25 -19.30
C MET A 220 16.24 30.01 -20.75
N ARG A 221 15.07 29.40 -20.97
CA ARG A 221 14.50 29.19 -22.31
C ARG A 221 14.34 30.48 -23.08
N HIS A 222 13.79 31.50 -22.44
CA HIS A 222 13.61 32.81 -23.08
C HIS A 222 14.97 33.43 -23.52
N ARG A 223 16.00 33.33 -22.67
CA ARG A 223 17.35 33.81 -22.99
C ARG A 223 17.97 33.06 -24.16
N ILE A 224 17.82 31.72 -24.19
CA ILE A 224 18.35 30.90 -25.31
C ILE A 224 17.64 31.27 -26.61
N ASN A 225 16.32 31.33 -26.62
CA ASN A 225 15.56 31.69 -27.83
C ASN A 225 15.90 33.09 -28.33
N LYS A 226 16.07 34.05 -27.41
CA LYS A 226 16.51 35.41 -27.76
C LYS A 226 17.92 35.41 -28.41
N GLN A 227 18.88 34.66 -27.84
CA GLN A 227 20.22 34.55 -28.40
C GLN A 227 20.22 33.89 -29.79
N ILE A 228 19.40 32.87 -30.01
CA ILE A 228 19.24 32.21 -31.30
C ILE A 228 18.66 33.22 -32.32
N SER A 229 17.59 33.92 -31.95
CA SER A 229 16.96 34.91 -32.81
C SER A 229 17.91 36.07 -33.16
N GLU A 230 18.66 36.58 -32.19
CA GLU A 230 19.69 37.63 -32.41
C GLU A 230 20.77 37.15 -33.36
N ARG A 231 21.29 35.91 -33.17
CA ARG A 231 22.29 35.34 -34.09
C ARG A 231 21.75 35.17 -35.51
N THR A 232 20.52 34.65 -35.64
CA THR A 232 19.88 34.48 -36.95
C THR A 232 19.66 35.82 -37.65
N SER A 233 19.22 36.86 -36.91
CA SER A 233 19.08 38.22 -37.45
C SER A 233 20.40 38.83 -37.87
N LEU A 234 21.48 38.65 -37.09
CA LEU A 234 22.81 39.10 -37.43
C LEU A 234 23.32 38.43 -38.71
N LEU A 235 23.16 37.10 -38.83
CA LEU A 235 23.55 36.35 -40.01
C LEU A 235 22.78 36.81 -41.26
N ALA A 236 21.46 37.01 -41.12
CA ALA A 236 20.61 37.52 -42.20
C ALA A 236 21.06 38.95 -42.63
N GLY A 237 21.39 39.84 -41.66
CA GLY A 237 21.89 41.17 -41.94
C GLY A 237 23.25 41.15 -42.67
N VAL A 238 24.21 40.34 -42.16
CA VAL A 238 25.53 40.16 -42.79
C VAL A 238 25.38 39.59 -44.22
N SER A 239 24.51 38.57 -44.41
CA SER A 239 24.28 38.03 -45.76
C SER A 239 23.72 39.08 -46.74
N HIS A 240 22.77 39.91 -46.28
CA HIS A 240 22.26 41.00 -47.09
C HIS A 240 23.34 42.02 -47.45
N ASP A 241 24.13 42.45 -46.46
CA ASP A 241 25.16 43.48 -46.64
C ASP A 241 26.34 42.98 -47.49
N LEU A 242 26.60 41.67 -47.53
CA LEU A 242 27.58 41.05 -48.41
C LEU A 242 27.07 40.87 -49.87
N LYS A 243 25.78 40.63 -50.06
CA LYS A 243 25.20 40.51 -51.42
C LYS A 243 25.34 41.81 -52.22
N THR A 244 25.23 42.97 -51.60
CA THR A 244 25.31 44.25 -52.25
C THR A 244 26.69 44.51 -52.94
N PRO A 245 27.86 44.35 -52.23
CA PRO A 245 29.17 44.50 -52.88
C PRO A 245 29.46 43.41 -53.92
N LEU A 246 29.01 42.17 -53.66
CA LEU A 246 29.15 41.06 -54.62
C LEU A 246 28.41 41.37 -55.93
N THR A 247 27.19 41.85 -55.87
CA THR A 247 26.45 42.30 -57.07
C THR A 247 27.16 43.43 -57.81
N ARG A 248 27.78 44.39 -57.08
CA ARG A 248 28.52 45.43 -57.64
C ARG A 248 29.83 44.93 -58.35
N MET A 249 30.56 43.97 -57.70
CA MET A 249 31.73 43.35 -58.32
C MET A 249 31.36 42.57 -59.59
N ARG A 250 30.24 41.86 -59.58
CA ARG A 250 29.70 41.10 -60.73
C ARG A 250 29.37 42.06 -61.89
N LEU A 251 28.74 43.21 -61.62
CA LEU A 251 28.49 44.26 -62.62
C LEU A 251 29.75 44.85 -63.20
N GLN A 252 30.77 45.10 -62.35
CA GLN A 252 32.06 45.63 -62.81
C GLN A 252 32.77 44.63 -63.73
N LEU A 253 32.79 43.35 -63.39
CA LEU A 253 33.28 42.23 -64.19
C LEU A 253 32.56 42.13 -65.56
N ALA A 254 31.25 42.35 -65.56
CA ALA A 254 30.45 42.30 -66.79
C ALA A 254 30.81 43.37 -67.78
N VAL A 255 31.32 44.53 -67.31
CA VAL A 255 31.70 45.68 -68.13
C VAL A 255 33.19 45.62 -68.60
N MET A 256 34.02 44.75 -67.99
CA MET A 256 35.42 44.62 -68.43
C MET A 256 35.57 43.76 -69.70
N ASP A 257 35.98 44.37 -70.81
CA ASP A 257 35.84 43.76 -72.17
C ASP A 257 37.12 43.06 -72.68
N ASN A 258 38.21 43.00 -71.93
CA ASN A 258 39.49 42.66 -72.54
C ASN A 258 40.32 41.48 -71.95
N GLN A 259 39.82 40.70 -71.05
CA GLN A 259 40.50 39.50 -70.47
C GLN A 259 39.54 38.38 -70.15
N LYS A 260 39.23 37.55 -71.13
CA LYS A 260 38.21 36.49 -71.01
C LYS A 260 38.54 35.41 -69.88
N GLU A 261 39.79 34.99 -69.82
CA GLU A 261 40.18 33.96 -68.85
C GLU A 261 40.12 34.45 -67.39
N ILE A 262 40.57 35.67 -67.14
CA ILE A 262 40.54 36.26 -65.79
C ILE A 262 39.09 36.53 -65.36
N LYS A 263 38.21 36.87 -66.30
CA LYS A 263 36.77 37.05 -66.02
C LYS A 263 36.06 35.79 -65.63
N GLU A 264 36.33 34.68 -66.32
CA GLU A 264 35.74 33.37 -65.99
C GLU A 264 36.24 32.87 -64.64
N ASP A 265 37.46 33.09 -64.21
CA ASP A 265 37.95 32.66 -62.91
C ASP A 265 37.35 33.55 -61.79
N PHE A 266 37.23 34.82 -61.95
CA PHE A 266 36.56 35.72 -60.97
C PHE A 266 35.05 35.45 -60.86
N GLU A 267 34.38 35.13 -61.98
CA GLU A 267 32.95 34.75 -61.92
C GLU A 267 32.74 33.47 -61.14
N LYS A 268 33.65 32.47 -61.21
CA LYS A 268 33.55 31.25 -60.42
C LYS A 268 33.78 31.55 -58.91
N GLU A 269 34.77 32.36 -58.57
CA GLU A 269 35.00 32.76 -57.16
C GLU A 269 33.83 33.55 -56.57
N LEU A 270 33.18 34.40 -57.35
CA LEU A 270 32.00 35.14 -56.92
C LEU A 270 30.79 34.23 -56.71
N ILE A 271 30.60 33.23 -57.55
CA ILE A 271 29.55 32.23 -57.40
C ILE A 271 29.79 31.40 -56.13
N GLU A 272 31.04 30.96 -55.88
CA GLU A 272 31.38 30.23 -54.64
C GLU A 272 31.17 31.06 -53.38
N LEU A 273 31.45 32.36 -53.41
CA LEU A 273 31.17 33.28 -52.30
C LEU A 273 29.66 33.47 -52.09
N GLU A 274 28.86 33.61 -53.19
CA GLU A 274 27.39 33.67 -53.08
C GLU A 274 26.81 32.37 -52.48
N GLU A 275 27.27 31.21 -52.92
CA GLU A 275 26.83 29.92 -52.38
C GLU A 275 27.20 29.73 -50.89
N MET A 276 28.42 30.19 -50.48
CA MET A 276 28.83 30.21 -49.08
C MET A 276 27.93 31.11 -48.24
N ILE A 277 27.57 32.31 -48.71
CA ILE A 277 26.72 33.26 -47.97
C ILE A 277 25.27 32.74 -47.87
N ASP A 278 24.76 32.09 -48.89
CA ASP A 278 23.38 31.50 -48.89
C ASP A 278 23.30 30.20 -48.10
N GLY A 279 24.45 29.52 -47.88
CA GLY A 279 24.52 28.29 -47.07
C GLY A 279 24.61 28.50 -45.55
N TYR A 280 24.80 29.74 -45.11
CA TYR A 280 24.83 30.11 -43.71
C TYR A 280 23.50 30.69 -43.24
#